data_02d160ecb8ca4922c11543b102a71c12
#
_entry.id   02d160ecb8ca4922c11543b102a71c12
#
_cell.length_a   1.000
_cell.length_b   1.000
_cell.length_c   1.000
_cell.angle_alpha   90.00
_cell.angle_beta   90.00
_cell.angle_gamma   90.00
#
_symmetry.space_group_name_H-M   'P 1'
#
loop_
_entity.id
_entity.type
_entity.pdbx_description
1 polymer ?
#
loop_
_entity_poly.entity_id
_entity_poly.type
_entity_poly.pdbx_seq_one_letter_code
_entity_poly.pdbx_strand_id
1 'polypeptide(L)'
;MLALLAERGQGTATSLAGELPVSRVAVVKHLAVLDRAGLVESRRAGREVLYSVRTQQLDATARWMAGLASQWDARLAAIKRMAEE
;
A
#
# COMPACT_ATOMS: atom_id res chain seq x y z
N MET A 1 -2.54 4.50 -6.77
CA MET A 1 -2.42 5.57 -5.74
C MET A 1 -1.34 5.27 -4.70
N LEU A 2 -1.46 4.18 -3.97
CA LEU A 2 -0.48 3.85 -2.92
C LEU A 2 0.94 3.64 -3.49
N ALA A 3 1.06 2.98 -4.62
CA ALA A 3 2.34 2.78 -5.29
C ALA A 3 2.99 4.09 -5.71
N LEU A 4 2.20 5.03 -6.24
CA LEU A 4 2.69 6.35 -6.62
C LEU A 4 3.18 7.12 -5.39
N LEU A 5 2.42 7.07 -4.30
CA LEU A 5 2.79 7.74 -3.06
C LEU A 5 4.08 7.16 -2.47
N ALA A 6 4.24 5.84 -2.50
CA ALA A 6 5.44 5.16 -2.04
C ALA A 6 6.66 5.53 -2.89
N GLU A 7 6.49 5.64 -4.21
CA GLU A 7 7.55 6.03 -5.14
C GLU A 7 7.99 7.47 -4.90
N ARG A 8 7.05 8.39 -4.66
CA ARG A 8 7.34 9.81 -4.42
C ARG A 8 7.79 10.11 -3.00
N GLY A 9 7.50 9.22 -2.05
CA GLY A 9 7.78 9.41 -0.64
C GLY A 9 6.67 10.16 0.09
N GLN A 10 6.17 11.22 -0.49
CA GLN A 10 5.05 11.99 0.06
C GLN A 10 4.35 12.76 -1.06
N GLY A 11 3.14 13.21 -0.79
CA GLY A 11 2.38 13.99 -1.76
C GLY A 11 1.15 14.64 -1.16
N THR A 12 0.65 15.65 -1.85
CA THR A 12 -0.64 16.28 -1.53
C THR A 12 -1.71 15.72 -2.44
N ALA A 13 -2.99 15.93 -2.10
CA ALA A 13 -4.10 15.53 -2.97
C ALA A 13 -3.98 16.17 -4.35
N THR A 14 -3.55 17.43 -4.40
CA THR A 14 -3.37 18.17 -5.67
C THR A 14 -2.22 17.58 -6.50
N SER A 15 -1.07 17.31 -5.89
CA SER A 15 0.07 16.75 -6.61
C SER A 15 -0.22 15.35 -7.15
N LEU A 16 -0.91 14.53 -6.38
CA LEU A 16 -1.27 13.17 -6.79
C LEU A 16 -2.31 13.18 -7.90
N ALA A 17 -3.32 14.06 -7.82
CA ALA A 17 -4.34 14.20 -8.85
C ALA A 17 -3.75 14.67 -10.19
N GLY A 18 -2.66 15.44 -10.17
CA GLY A 18 -1.97 15.86 -11.38
C GLY A 18 -1.31 14.74 -12.16
N GLU A 19 -1.01 13.61 -11.51
CA GLU A 19 -0.33 12.47 -12.11
C GLU A 19 -1.24 11.28 -12.38
N LEU A 20 -2.50 11.34 -11.95
CA LEU A 20 -3.45 10.25 -12.06
C LEU A 20 -4.63 10.67 -12.95
N PRO A 21 -5.25 9.72 -13.69
CA PRO A 21 -6.40 10.02 -14.54
C PRO A 21 -7.71 10.07 -13.72
N VAL A 22 -7.68 10.74 -12.57
CA VAL A 22 -8.82 10.86 -11.66
C VAL A 22 -8.92 12.28 -11.13
N SER A 23 -10.10 12.66 -10.66
CA SER A 23 -10.31 13.99 -10.09
C SER A 23 -9.64 14.14 -8.71
N ARG A 24 -9.39 15.39 -8.30
CA ARG A 24 -8.88 15.68 -6.95
C ARG A 24 -9.82 15.16 -5.86
N VAL A 25 -11.13 15.26 -6.09
CA VAL A 25 -12.13 14.76 -5.16
C VAL A 25 -12.00 13.24 -4.95
N ALA A 26 -11.79 12.50 -6.04
CA ALA A 26 -11.58 11.05 -5.97
C ALA A 26 -10.30 10.72 -5.21
N VAL A 27 -9.23 11.48 -5.44
CA VAL A 27 -7.95 11.30 -4.72
C VAL A 27 -8.13 11.54 -3.22
N VAL A 28 -8.82 12.61 -2.82
CA VAL A 28 -9.11 12.91 -1.41
C VAL A 28 -9.87 11.78 -0.75
N LYS A 29 -10.90 11.25 -1.41
CA LYS A 29 -11.69 10.14 -0.89
C LYS A 29 -10.85 8.86 -0.74
N HIS A 30 -10.00 8.59 -1.71
CA HIS A 30 -9.12 7.42 -1.68
C HIS A 30 -8.09 7.51 -0.55
N LEU A 31 -7.48 8.69 -0.37
CA LEU A 31 -6.54 8.94 0.72
C LEU A 31 -7.19 8.80 2.09
N ALA A 32 -8.45 9.21 2.24
CA ALA A 32 -9.20 9.05 3.49
C ALA A 32 -9.40 7.57 3.83
N VAL A 33 -9.64 6.72 2.83
CA VAL A 33 -9.76 5.27 3.03
C VAL A 33 -8.42 4.68 3.45
N LEU A 34 -7.34 5.07 2.79
CA LEU A 34 -5.98 4.60 3.12
C LEU A 34 -5.56 5.03 4.52
N ASP A 35 -5.91 6.25 4.92
CA ASP A 35 -5.64 6.76 6.27
C ASP A 35 -6.39 5.96 7.33
N ARG A 36 -7.67 5.68 7.10
CA ARG A 36 -8.46 4.84 8.00
C ARG A 36 -7.93 3.41 8.11
N ALA A 37 -7.39 2.90 7.03
CA ALA A 37 -6.77 1.57 7.01
C ALA A 37 -5.39 1.55 7.68
N GLY A 38 -4.83 2.70 8.05
CA GLY A 38 -3.52 2.79 8.67
C GLY A 38 -2.36 2.63 7.70
N LEU A 39 -2.60 2.75 6.40
CA LEU A 39 -1.57 2.58 5.37
C LEU A 39 -0.84 3.87 5.04
N VAL A 40 -1.44 5.01 5.31
CA VAL A 40 -0.84 6.32 5.12
C VAL A 40 -1.03 7.15 6.38
N GLU A 41 -0.19 8.14 6.55
CA GLU A 41 -0.34 9.17 7.57
C GLU A 41 -0.38 10.54 6.90
N SER A 42 -1.01 11.50 7.56
CA SER A 42 -1.14 12.85 7.05
C SER A 42 -0.49 13.83 8.01
N ARG A 43 0.08 14.90 7.44
CA ARG A 43 0.70 15.98 8.19
C ARG A 43 0.35 17.31 7.56
N ARG A 44 -0.03 18.26 8.38
CA ARG A 44 -0.31 19.59 7.89
C ARG A 44 1.00 20.34 7.61
N ALA A 45 1.10 20.92 6.42
CA ALA A 45 2.24 21.72 6.00
C ALA A 45 1.71 23.01 5.36
N GLY A 46 1.64 24.08 6.15
CA GLY A 46 1.03 25.33 5.71
C GLY A 46 -0.46 25.18 5.42
N ARG A 47 -0.85 25.44 4.19
CA ARG A 47 -2.25 25.29 3.72
C ARG A 47 -2.53 23.91 3.14
N GLU A 48 -1.50 23.09 3.03
CA GLU A 48 -1.60 21.78 2.41
C GLU A 48 -1.57 20.68 3.45
N VAL A 49 -2.05 19.47 3.04
CA VAL A 49 -1.92 18.25 3.82
C VAL A 49 -1.03 17.31 3.03
N LEU A 50 0.10 16.94 3.63
CA LEU A 50 1.04 15.99 3.06
C LEU A 50 0.71 14.59 3.54
N TYR A 51 0.62 13.66 2.61
CA TYR A 51 0.39 12.25 2.88
C TYR A 51 1.68 11.47 2.62
N SER A 52 1.95 10.50 3.47
CA SER A 52 3.10 9.60 3.30
C SER A 52 2.70 8.19 3.70
N VAL A 53 3.40 7.21 3.15
CA VAL A 53 3.13 5.80 3.46
C VAL A 53 3.64 5.46 4.86
N ARG A 54 2.85 4.72 5.62
CA ARG A 54 3.27 4.18 6.92
C ARG A 54 4.10 2.94 6.69
N THR A 55 5.42 3.11 6.68
CA THR A 55 6.36 2.03 6.37
C THR A 55 6.28 0.86 7.35
N GLN A 56 6.08 1.13 8.64
CA GLN A 56 5.95 0.08 9.66
C GLN A 56 4.79 -0.86 9.38
N GLN A 57 3.64 -0.29 8.98
CA GLN A 57 2.46 -1.10 8.67
C GLN A 57 2.69 -1.91 7.41
N LEU A 58 3.33 -1.35 6.41
CA LEU A 58 3.67 -2.07 5.18
C LEU A 58 4.67 -3.19 5.45
N ASP A 59 5.67 -2.96 6.28
CA ASP A 59 6.66 -3.97 6.65
C ASP A 59 6.01 -5.14 7.38
N ALA A 60 5.09 -4.87 8.31
CA ALA A 60 4.35 -5.91 9.02
C ALA A 60 3.49 -6.74 8.06
N THR A 61 2.78 -6.07 7.15
CA THR A 61 1.95 -6.73 6.14
C THR A 61 2.81 -7.55 5.19
N ALA A 62 3.94 -7.01 4.74
CA ALA A 62 4.86 -7.71 3.85
C ALA A 62 5.42 -8.98 4.50
N ARG A 63 5.79 -8.91 5.78
CA ARG A 63 6.28 -10.09 6.53
C ARG A 63 5.19 -11.14 6.68
N TRP A 64 3.96 -10.72 6.96
CA TRP A 64 2.83 -11.65 7.06
C TRP A 64 2.57 -12.33 5.72
N MET A 65 2.57 -11.58 4.63
CA MET A 65 2.37 -12.12 3.29
C MET A 65 3.50 -13.07 2.89
N ALA A 66 4.75 -12.74 3.24
CA ALA A 66 5.90 -13.62 2.97
C ALA A 66 5.78 -14.95 3.73
N GLY A 67 5.32 -14.91 4.98
CA GLY A 67 5.07 -16.13 5.77
C GLY A 67 3.97 -16.98 5.15
N LEU A 68 2.90 -16.33 4.67
CA LEU A 68 1.81 -17.03 4.00
C LEU A 68 2.27 -17.67 2.69
N ALA A 69 3.05 -16.94 1.89
CA ALA A 69 3.62 -17.48 0.65
C ALA A 69 4.51 -18.69 0.92
N SER A 70 5.35 -18.65 1.96
CA SER A 70 6.21 -19.77 2.36
C SER A 70 5.39 -21.01 2.71
N GLN A 71 4.28 -20.84 3.46
CA GLN A 71 3.38 -21.95 3.78
C GLN A 71 2.76 -22.57 2.53
N TRP A 72 2.33 -21.75 1.58
CA TRP A 72 1.78 -22.23 0.33
C TRP A 72 2.81 -22.96 -0.52
N ASP A 73 4.04 -22.46 -0.59
CA ASP A 73 5.14 -23.12 -1.30
C ASP A 73 5.41 -24.53 -0.73
N ALA A 74 5.40 -24.65 0.59
CA ALA A 74 5.59 -25.94 1.25
C ALA A 74 4.45 -26.92 0.92
N ARG A 75 3.20 -26.44 0.90
CA ARG A 75 2.04 -27.26 0.55
C ARG A 75 2.07 -27.70 -0.91
N LEU A 76 2.43 -26.80 -1.82
CA LEU A 76 2.55 -27.11 -3.23
C LEU A 76 3.67 -28.13 -3.49
N ALA A 77 4.79 -28.01 -2.81
CA ALA A 77 5.89 -28.97 -2.89
C ALA A 77 5.45 -30.36 -2.40
N ALA A 78 4.69 -30.43 -1.31
CA ALA A 78 4.16 -31.68 -0.78
C ALA A 78 3.18 -32.35 -1.75
N ILE A 79 2.28 -31.55 -2.35
CA ILE A 79 1.33 -32.06 -3.34
C ILE A 79 2.05 -32.57 -4.57
N LYS A 80 3.06 -31.87 -5.03
CA LYS A 80 3.88 -32.31 -6.18
C LYS A 80 4.56 -33.63 -5.91
N ARG A 81 5.15 -33.80 -4.73
CA ARG A 81 5.79 -35.09 -4.35
C ARG A 81 4.80 -36.22 -4.33
N MET A 82 3.60 -36.00 -3.80
CA MET A 82 2.55 -37.02 -3.78
C MET A 82 2.10 -37.42 -5.18
N ALA A 83 2.04 -36.47 -6.10
CA ALA A 83 1.65 -36.72 -7.48
C ALA A 83 2.74 -37.50 -8.26
N GLU A 84 4.00 -37.38 -7.86
CA GLU A 84 5.11 -38.06 -8.50
C GLU A 84 5.32 -39.51 -8.00
N GLU A 85 4.70 -39.87 -6.89
CA GLU A 85 4.70 -41.21 -6.36
C GLU A 85 3.63 -42.08 -7.04
#